data_4cbf44f2e5230fc3fab4fd5c553b0d8a
#
_entry.id   4cbf44f2e5230fc3fab4fd5c553b0d8a
#
_cell.length_a   1.000
_cell.length_b   1.000
_cell.length_c   1.000
_cell.angle_alpha   90.00
_cell.angle_beta   90.00
_cell.angle_gamma   90.00
#
_symmetry.space_group_name_H-M   'P 1'
#
loop_
_entity.id
_entity.type
_entity.pdbx_description
1 polymer ?
#
loop_
_entity_poly.entity_id
_entity_poly.type
_entity_poly.pdbx_seq_one_letter_code
_entity_poly.pdbx_strand_id
1 'polypeptide(L)'
;MEQLLQLYKSYAHENALSCTPLPGAGSNRKYYRLRGSSAKTVVGVVGTSRDENHAFCYLSQHFSERRLPVPKVLAVRSVGLLYLQTDLGDLTLFQALEGGRLAHGRYNQHERQLLRNTMALLPSIQIRGARGLDFSNCYPQEGLDATNVLFDLNYFKYCFLKATGLDFHELKLEASFQLLVKDILSLPADAFMYREFQARNVMLDANNNPYFIDFQGGRRGPVQYDVASFLWQASANYPDVLRQELISVYLKHLKLYVEVNEKEF
;
A
#
# COMPACT_ATOMS: atom_id res chain seq x y z
N MET A 1 -11.53 8.75 -22.03
CA MET A 1 -10.82 7.73 -22.84
C MET A 1 -9.92 8.38 -23.87
N GLU A 2 -10.41 9.20 -24.74
CA GLU A 2 -9.66 9.87 -25.81
C GLU A 2 -8.38 10.55 -25.29
N GLN A 3 -8.49 11.30 -24.19
CA GLN A 3 -7.35 12.00 -23.58
C GLN A 3 -6.26 11.04 -23.06
N LEU A 4 -6.63 9.83 -22.59
CA LEU A 4 -5.68 8.81 -22.16
C LEU A 4 -4.94 8.23 -23.35
N LEU A 5 -5.64 7.97 -24.46
CA LEU A 5 -5.03 7.51 -25.71
C LEU A 5 -4.09 8.55 -26.33
N GLN A 6 -4.45 9.84 -26.23
CA GLN A 6 -3.55 10.94 -26.63
C GLN A 6 -2.28 10.99 -25.77
N LEU A 7 -2.40 10.80 -24.44
CA LEU A 7 -1.25 10.73 -23.55
C LEU A 7 -0.34 9.55 -23.92
N TYR A 8 -0.93 8.37 -24.18
CA TYR A 8 -0.20 7.20 -24.63
C TYR A 8 0.54 7.47 -25.96
N LYS A 9 -0.16 8.05 -26.93
CA LYS A 9 0.44 8.40 -28.24
C LYS A 9 1.63 9.36 -28.11
N SER A 10 1.53 10.34 -27.23
CA SER A 10 2.62 11.28 -26.94
C SER A 10 3.81 10.60 -26.29
N TYR A 11 3.58 9.63 -25.42
CA TYR A 11 4.62 8.87 -24.71
C TYR A 11 5.28 7.82 -25.61
N ALA A 12 4.46 6.99 -26.30
CA ALA A 12 4.93 5.85 -27.07
C ALA A 12 5.31 6.19 -28.53
N HIS A 13 4.97 7.41 -29.01
CA HIS A 13 5.11 7.86 -30.39
C HIS A 13 4.33 7.02 -31.40
N GLU A 14 3.33 6.26 -30.93
CA GLU A 14 2.44 5.44 -31.74
C GLU A 14 1.01 5.42 -31.14
N ASN A 15 0.03 4.99 -31.93
CA ASN A 15 -1.31 4.77 -31.42
C ASN A 15 -1.36 3.45 -30.62
N ALA A 16 -2.18 3.43 -29.56
CA ALA A 16 -2.49 2.19 -28.86
C ALA A 16 -3.28 1.24 -29.79
N LEU A 17 -2.84 -0.01 -29.91
CA LEU A 17 -3.54 -1.08 -30.63
C LEU A 17 -4.65 -1.68 -29.77
N SER A 18 -4.50 -1.66 -28.46
CA SER A 18 -5.56 -2.07 -27.52
C SER A 18 -5.54 -1.21 -26.26
N CYS A 19 -6.75 -1.07 -25.67
CA CYS A 19 -6.98 -0.38 -24.40
C CYS A 19 -8.02 -1.17 -23.63
N THR A 20 -7.58 -2.00 -22.68
CA THR A 20 -8.45 -2.94 -21.93
C THR A 20 -8.61 -2.45 -20.51
N PRO A 21 -9.83 -2.33 -19.97
CA PRO A 21 -10.03 -1.98 -18.57
C PRO A 21 -9.47 -3.06 -17.65
N LEU A 22 -8.82 -2.62 -16.58
CA LEU A 22 -8.37 -3.49 -15.50
C LEU A 22 -9.38 -3.44 -14.35
N PRO A 23 -9.52 -4.54 -13.58
CA PRO A 23 -10.37 -4.55 -12.39
C PRO A 23 -9.91 -3.48 -11.40
N GLY A 24 -10.84 -2.64 -10.94
CA GLY A 24 -10.62 -1.70 -9.84
C GLY A 24 -11.02 -2.33 -8.52
N ALA A 25 -10.22 -2.17 -7.49
CA ALA A 25 -10.55 -2.63 -6.14
C ALA A 25 -10.75 -1.41 -5.23
N GLY A 26 -12.01 -1.03 -4.99
CA GLY A 26 -12.37 -0.06 -3.95
C GLY A 26 -12.00 1.41 -4.19
N SER A 27 -11.35 1.73 -5.31
CA SER A 27 -10.94 3.10 -5.66
C SER A 27 -11.84 3.70 -6.73
N ASN A 28 -12.05 5.01 -6.68
CA ASN A 28 -12.69 5.78 -7.76
C ASN A 28 -11.82 5.92 -9.01
N ARG A 29 -10.57 5.48 -8.97
CA ARG A 29 -9.66 5.45 -10.10
C ARG A 29 -10.03 4.34 -11.08
N LYS A 30 -9.87 4.62 -12.38
CA LYS A 30 -10.03 3.63 -13.44
C LYS A 30 -8.68 3.32 -14.05
N TYR A 31 -8.39 2.05 -14.20
CA TYR A 31 -7.13 1.55 -14.73
C TYR A 31 -7.36 0.89 -16.08
N TYR A 32 -6.46 1.11 -17.01
CA TYR A 32 -6.51 0.55 -18.37
C TYR A 32 -5.14 0.05 -18.79
N ARG A 33 -5.07 -1.18 -19.26
CA ARG A 33 -3.87 -1.70 -19.90
C ARG A 33 -3.84 -1.25 -21.36
N LEU A 34 -2.78 -0.55 -21.72
CA LEU A 34 -2.52 -0.05 -23.07
C LEU A 34 -1.38 -0.82 -23.71
N ARG A 35 -1.57 -1.24 -24.95
CA ARG A 35 -0.57 -1.97 -25.73
C ARG A 35 -0.42 -1.32 -27.10
N GLY A 36 0.82 -1.08 -27.54
CA GLY A 36 1.19 -0.66 -28.87
C GLY A 36 1.75 -1.80 -29.71
N SER A 37 2.58 -1.47 -30.69
CA SER A 37 3.25 -2.44 -31.54
C SER A 37 4.32 -3.26 -30.81
N SER A 38 4.89 -2.72 -29.74
CA SER A 38 5.83 -3.43 -28.89
C SER A 38 5.12 -4.47 -27.99
N ALA A 39 5.86 -5.48 -27.52
CA ALA A 39 5.34 -6.46 -26.56
C ALA A 39 5.10 -5.86 -25.17
N LYS A 40 5.64 -4.67 -24.88
CA LYS A 40 5.52 -4.02 -23.57
C LYS A 40 4.17 -3.32 -23.45
N THR A 41 3.52 -3.53 -22.31
CA THR A 41 2.30 -2.86 -21.94
C THR A 41 2.57 -1.76 -20.91
N VAL A 42 1.66 -0.79 -20.84
CA VAL A 42 1.65 0.24 -19.80
C VAL A 42 0.26 0.33 -19.19
N VAL A 43 0.19 0.76 -17.95
CA VAL A 43 -1.09 1.02 -17.28
C VAL A 43 -1.39 2.52 -17.35
N GLY A 44 -2.51 2.84 -17.97
CA GLY A 44 -3.08 4.19 -17.97
C GLY A 44 -4.07 4.35 -16.83
N VAL A 45 -3.96 5.44 -16.10
CA VAL A 45 -4.80 5.73 -14.94
C VAL A 45 -5.62 6.98 -15.17
N VAL A 46 -6.91 6.90 -14.88
CA VAL A 46 -7.87 8.01 -14.87
C VAL A 46 -8.31 8.21 -13.43
N GLY A 47 -7.78 9.24 -12.79
CA GLY A 47 -8.10 9.60 -11.42
C GLY A 47 -9.26 10.60 -11.33
N THR A 48 -9.79 10.76 -10.12
CA THR A 48 -10.86 11.71 -9.78
C THR A 48 -10.38 12.86 -8.89
N SER A 49 -9.26 12.67 -8.18
CA SER A 49 -8.62 13.67 -7.31
C SER A 49 -7.24 14.04 -7.86
N ARG A 50 -7.01 15.36 -8.03
CA ARG A 50 -5.71 15.88 -8.46
C ARG A 50 -4.65 15.71 -7.39
N ASP A 51 -5.01 16.01 -6.15
CA ASP A 51 -4.08 15.97 -5.02
C ASP A 51 -3.61 14.54 -4.73
N GLU A 52 -4.54 13.60 -4.79
CA GLU A 52 -4.22 12.18 -4.63
C GLU A 52 -3.33 11.66 -5.78
N ASN A 53 -3.60 12.06 -7.02
CA ASN A 53 -2.75 11.71 -8.16
C ASN A 53 -1.38 12.38 -8.08
N HIS A 54 -1.33 13.63 -7.61
CA HIS A 54 -0.07 14.33 -7.38
C HIS A 54 0.79 13.56 -6.36
N ALA A 55 0.21 13.21 -5.22
CA ALA A 55 0.89 12.42 -4.19
C ALA A 55 1.40 11.09 -4.75
N PHE A 56 0.58 10.36 -5.51
CA PHE A 56 1.03 9.12 -6.15
C PHE A 56 2.21 9.35 -7.10
N CYS A 57 2.14 10.33 -7.99
CA CYS A 57 3.20 10.61 -8.96
C CYS A 57 4.49 11.05 -8.26
N TYR A 58 4.40 11.91 -7.27
CA TYR A 58 5.53 12.38 -6.46
C TYR A 58 6.21 11.21 -5.72
N LEU A 59 5.44 10.43 -4.98
CA LEU A 59 5.95 9.26 -4.24
C LEU A 59 6.54 8.19 -5.17
N SER A 60 5.89 7.90 -6.30
CA SER A 60 6.39 6.95 -7.30
C SER A 60 7.75 7.38 -7.85
N GLN A 61 7.92 8.66 -8.19
CA GLN A 61 9.19 9.20 -8.65
C GLN A 61 10.26 9.08 -7.55
N HIS A 62 9.97 9.58 -6.35
CA HIS A 62 10.87 9.56 -5.21
C HIS A 62 11.35 8.14 -4.87
N PHE A 63 10.44 7.16 -4.86
CA PHE A 63 10.75 5.76 -4.58
C PHE A 63 11.53 5.10 -5.72
N SER A 64 11.17 5.39 -6.97
CA SER A 64 11.86 4.85 -8.15
C SER A 64 13.31 5.31 -8.24
N GLU A 65 13.59 6.58 -7.91
CA GLU A 65 14.95 7.14 -7.84
C GLU A 65 15.80 6.41 -6.79
N ARG A 66 15.18 5.88 -5.73
CA ARG A 66 15.81 5.07 -4.69
C ARG A 66 15.81 3.57 -4.97
N ARG A 67 15.39 3.19 -6.20
CA ARG A 67 15.30 1.79 -6.64
C ARG A 67 14.44 0.93 -5.71
N LEU A 68 13.36 1.51 -5.19
CA LEU A 68 12.36 0.78 -4.42
C LEU A 68 11.37 0.12 -5.39
N PRO A 69 10.81 -1.05 -5.04
CA PRO A 69 9.97 -1.84 -5.93
C PRO A 69 8.53 -1.27 -6.01
N VAL A 70 8.38 -0.23 -6.80
CA VAL A 70 7.10 0.44 -7.06
C VAL A 70 6.89 0.65 -8.55
N PRO A 71 5.65 0.85 -9.04
CA PRO A 71 5.41 1.24 -10.41
C PRO A 71 6.02 2.61 -10.71
N LYS A 72 6.68 2.75 -11.86
CA LYS A 72 7.25 4.03 -12.31
C LYS A 72 6.21 4.81 -13.08
N VAL A 73 6.05 6.08 -12.77
CA VAL A 73 5.27 7.00 -13.59
C VAL A 73 6.06 7.31 -14.87
N LEU A 74 5.43 7.12 -16.01
CA LEU A 74 6.04 7.23 -17.34
C LEU A 74 5.67 8.54 -18.04
N ALA A 75 4.44 9.01 -17.83
CA ALA A 75 3.95 10.29 -18.34
C ALA A 75 2.77 10.78 -17.51
N VAL A 76 2.65 12.08 -17.38
CA VAL A 76 1.53 12.75 -16.67
C VAL A 76 0.94 13.81 -17.59
N ARG A 77 -0.38 13.91 -17.66
CA ARG A 77 -1.03 15.02 -18.35
C ARG A 77 -1.07 16.26 -17.45
N SER A 78 -0.92 17.44 -18.03
CA SER A 78 -0.84 18.74 -17.34
C SER A 78 -2.01 19.07 -16.40
N VAL A 79 -3.18 18.42 -16.57
CA VAL A 79 -4.35 18.58 -15.68
C VAL A 79 -4.26 17.70 -14.42
N GLY A 80 -3.26 16.78 -14.33
CA GLY A 80 -3.01 15.96 -13.13
C GLY A 80 -4.02 14.83 -12.86
N LEU A 81 -5.00 14.60 -13.74
CA LEU A 81 -6.00 13.53 -13.57
C LEU A 81 -5.68 12.26 -14.36
N LEU A 82 -4.72 12.33 -15.29
CA LEU A 82 -4.32 11.21 -16.14
C LEU A 82 -2.81 11.01 -16.06
N TYR A 83 -2.40 9.77 -15.90
CA TYR A 83 -0.99 9.40 -15.98
C TYR A 83 -0.82 7.98 -16.54
N LEU A 84 0.40 7.68 -17.01
CA LEU A 84 0.85 6.36 -17.41
C LEU A 84 1.86 5.86 -16.41
N GLN A 85 1.80 4.58 -16.10
CA GLN A 85 2.76 3.90 -15.23
C GLN A 85 3.18 2.55 -15.81
N THR A 86 4.27 1.98 -15.29
CA THR A 86 4.71 0.63 -15.66
C THR A 86 3.63 -0.40 -15.32
N ASP A 87 3.44 -1.35 -16.23
CA ASP A 87 2.58 -2.51 -16.00
C ASP A 87 3.36 -3.58 -15.20
N LEU A 88 2.82 -3.99 -14.08
CA LEU A 88 3.39 -5.00 -13.18
C LEU A 88 2.75 -6.38 -13.35
N GLY A 89 1.90 -6.56 -14.38
CA GLY A 89 1.19 -7.81 -14.64
C GLY A 89 -0.14 -7.89 -13.88
N ASP A 90 -0.60 -9.12 -13.64
CA ASP A 90 -1.95 -9.38 -13.11
C ASP A 90 -1.96 -10.05 -11.73
N LEU A 91 -0.82 -10.62 -11.30
CA LEU A 91 -0.77 -11.43 -10.09
C LEU A 91 -0.53 -10.56 -8.86
N THR A 92 -1.51 -10.51 -7.96
CA THR A 92 -1.34 -9.94 -6.62
C THR A 92 -0.87 -11.00 -5.64
N LEU A 93 -0.19 -10.58 -4.57
CA LEU A 93 0.12 -11.46 -3.44
C LEU A 93 -1.16 -12.08 -2.85
N PHE A 94 -2.25 -11.33 -2.79
CA PHE A 94 -3.53 -11.84 -2.31
C PHE A 94 -4.05 -13.03 -3.11
N GLN A 95 -3.93 -13.01 -4.44
CA GLN A 95 -4.28 -14.13 -5.31
C GLN A 95 -3.30 -15.29 -5.15
N ALA A 96 -2.00 -15.00 -5.08
CA ALA A 96 -0.97 -16.02 -4.88
C ALA A 96 -1.08 -16.77 -3.53
N LEU A 97 -1.76 -16.17 -2.54
CA LEU A 97 -2.01 -16.74 -1.22
C LEU A 97 -3.40 -17.40 -1.09
N GLU A 98 -4.10 -17.62 -2.20
CA GLU A 98 -5.47 -18.14 -2.18
C GLU A 98 -5.56 -19.52 -1.51
N GLY A 99 -4.62 -20.41 -1.78
CA GLY A 99 -4.57 -21.76 -1.22
C GLY A 99 -4.57 -21.74 0.31
N GLY A 100 -3.67 -20.99 0.91
CA GLY A 100 -3.57 -20.85 2.37
C GLY A 100 -4.78 -20.19 3.00
N ARG A 101 -5.37 -19.18 2.33
CA ARG A 101 -6.60 -18.51 2.80
C ARG A 101 -7.79 -19.45 2.80
N LEU A 102 -8.02 -20.21 1.72
CA LEU A 102 -9.09 -21.22 1.61
C LEU A 102 -8.87 -22.40 2.57
N ALA A 103 -7.61 -22.70 2.89
CA ALA A 103 -7.24 -23.73 3.86
C ALA A 103 -7.24 -23.21 5.32
N HIS A 104 -7.95 -22.11 5.61
CA HIS A 104 -8.08 -21.53 6.96
C HIS A 104 -6.72 -21.26 7.64
N GLY A 105 -5.80 -20.63 6.91
CA GLY A 105 -4.49 -20.21 7.42
C GLY A 105 -3.37 -21.26 7.29
N ARG A 106 -3.62 -22.39 6.63
CA ARG A 106 -2.59 -23.40 6.35
C ARG A 106 -1.81 -23.05 5.09
N TYR A 107 -0.94 -22.09 5.20
CA TYR A 107 -0.07 -21.63 4.12
C TYR A 107 1.05 -22.64 3.84
N ASN A 108 1.22 -23.01 2.57
CA ASN A 108 2.30 -23.90 2.13
C ASN A 108 3.66 -23.17 2.11
N GLN A 109 4.75 -23.92 1.83
CA GLN A 109 6.10 -23.37 1.86
C GLN A 109 6.32 -22.21 0.84
N HIS A 110 5.73 -22.33 -0.34
CA HIS A 110 5.84 -21.29 -1.38
C HIS A 110 5.13 -20.00 -0.94
N GLU A 111 3.88 -20.11 -0.47
CA GLU A 111 3.10 -18.98 0.04
C GLU A 111 3.80 -18.30 1.23
N ARG A 112 4.35 -19.08 2.16
CA ARG A 112 5.14 -18.54 3.28
C ARG A 112 6.39 -17.81 2.78
N GLN A 113 7.05 -18.29 1.71
CA GLN A 113 8.19 -17.59 1.15
C GLN A 113 7.81 -16.26 0.50
N LEU A 114 6.68 -16.17 -0.20
CA LEU A 114 6.14 -14.91 -0.72
C LEU A 114 5.86 -13.90 0.40
N LEU A 115 5.27 -14.35 1.49
CA LEU A 115 5.04 -13.52 2.68
C LEU A 115 6.35 -13.02 3.30
N ARG A 116 7.35 -13.91 3.47
CA ARG A 116 8.69 -13.52 3.97
C ARG A 116 9.34 -12.47 3.08
N ASN A 117 9.32 -12.67 1.76
CA ASN A 117 9.90 -11.73 0.80
C ASN A 117 9.24 -10.35 0.90
N THR A 118 7.91 -10.32 1.06
CA THR A 118 7.14 -9.09 1.21
C THR A 118 7.50 -8.36 2.50
N MET A 119 7.51 -9.09 3.64
CA MET A 119 7.85 -8.50 4.94
C MET A 119 9.32 -8.06 5.03
N ALA A 120 10.23 -8.75 4.35
CA ALA A 120 11.64 -8.37 4.27
C ALA A 120 11.86 -7.06 3.51
N LEU A 121 11.01 -6.73 2.54
CA LEU A 121 11.12 -5.51 1.74
C LEU A 121 10.43 -4.29 2.37
N LEU A 122 9.45 -4.48 3.23
CA LEU A 122 8.70 -3.39 3.86
C LEU A 122 9.59 -2.34 4.54
N PRO A 123 10.62 -2.71 5.36
CA PRO A 123 11.51 -1.72 5.97
C PRO A 123 12.21 -0.82 4.96
N SER A 124 12.49 -1.30 3.75
CA SER A 124 13.13 -0.49 2.72
C SER A 124 12.22 0.64 2.23
N ILE A 125 10.93 0.38 2.08
CA ILE A 125 9.94 1.42 1.73
C ILE A 125 9.79 2.41 2.89
N GLN A 126 9.66 1.91 4.11
CA GLN A 126 9.42 2.75 5.28
C GLN A 126 10.60 3.65 5.63
N ILE A 127 11.83 3.11 5.62
CA ILE A 127 13.03 3.84 6.08
C ILE A 127 13.76 4.51 4.92
N ARG A 128 14.12 3.77 3.85
CA ARG A 128 14.79 4.38 2.70
C ARG A 128 13.85 5.30 1.92
N GLY A 129 12.56 4.93 1.86
CA GLY A 129 11.51 5.75 1.26
C GLY A 129 11.33 7.09 1.98
N ALA A 130 11.49 7.14 3.30
CA ALA A 130 11.39 8.37 4.08
C ALA A 130 12.59 9.32 3.89
N ARG A 131 13.78 8.79 3.52
CA ARG A 131 15.00 9.61 3.41
C ARG A 131 14.88 10.68 2.33
N GLY A 132 14.89 11.95 2.74
CA GLY A 132 14.76 13.09 1.84
C GLY A 132 13.39 13.21 1.16
N LEU A 133 12.36 12.56 1.69
CA LEU A 133 10.99 12.73 1.27
C LEU A 133 10.43 14.05 1.84
N ASP A 134 9.91 14.90 0.97
CA ASP A 134 9.11 16.05 1.39
C ASP A 134 7.67 15.60 1.64
N PHE A 135 7.36 15.39 2.91
CA PHE A 135 6.05 14.90 3.35
C PHE A 135 4.91 15.89 3.10
N SER A 136 5.18 17.17 2.79
CA SER A 136 4.15 18.13 2.41
C SER A 136 3.42 17.74 1.11
N ASN A 137 4.02 16.86 0.30
CA ASN A 137 3.41 16.29 -0.90
C ASN A 137 2.57 15.02 -0.63
N CYS A 138 2.47 14.57 0.62
CA CYS A 138 1.62 13.43 0.98
C CYS A 138 0.14 13.83 1.06
N TYR A 139 -0.75 12.89 0.76
CA TYR A 139 -2.20 13.08 0.78
C TYR A 139 -2.86 12.13 1.78
N PRO A 140 -3.87 12.56 2.52
CA PRO A 140 -4.44 13.90 2.60
C PRO A 140 -3.66 14.87 3.50
N GLN A 141 -2.56 14.43 4.14
CA GLN A 141 -1.73 15.24 5.04
C GLN A 141 -0.32 14.63 5.22
N GLU A 142 0.58 15.39 5.84
CA GLU A 142 2.01 15.08 5.96
C GLU A 142 2.30 13.90 6.89
N GLY A 143 1.53 13.72 7.95
CA GLY A 143 1.80 12.73 8.99
C GLY A 143 0.56 12.25 9.73
N LEU A 144 0.72 11.18 10.49
CA LEU A 144 -0.32 10.65 11.35
C LEU A 144 -0.47 11.53 12.59
N ASP A 145 -1.71 11.95 12.88
CA ASP A 145 -2.07 12.73 14.06
C ASP A 145 -3.28 12.12 14.79
N ALA A 146 -3.65 12.73 15.93
CA ALA A 146 -4.79 12.29 16.72
C ALA A 146 -6.11 12.29 15.93
N THR A 147 -6.29 13.27 15.05
CA THR A 147 -7.50 13.38 14.22
C THR A 147 -7.63 12.20 13.27
N ASN A 148 -6.52 11.79 12.65
CA ASN A 148 -6.51 10.62 11.75
C ASN A 148 -6.79 9.31 12.49
N VAL A 149 -6.14 9.10 13.63
CA VAL A 149 -6.36 7.88 14.42
C VAL A 149 -7.81 7.82 14.90
N LEU A 150 -8.35 8.92 15.43
CA LEU A 150 -9.75 8.98 15.84
C LEU A 150 -10.72 8.80 14.67
N PHE A 151 -10.39 9.32 13.49
CA PHE A 151 -11.20 9.09 12.29
C PHE A 151 -11.30 7.60 11.97
N ASP A 152 -10.18 6.89 11.96
CA ASP A 152 -10.15 5.44 11.67
C ASP A 152 -10.89 4.63 12.76
N LEU A 153 -10.72 4.99 14.03
CA LEU A 153 -11.44 4.37 15.15
C LEU A 153 -12.95 4.63 15.10
N ASN A 154 -13.37 5.84 14.75
CA ASN A 154 -14.77 6.16 14.54
C ASN A 154 -15.35 5.47 13.30
N TYR A 155 -14.55 5.32 12.22
CA TYR A 155 -14.95 4.52 11.06
C TYR A 155 -15.21 3.07 11.47
N PHE A 156 -14.31 2.46 12.25
CA PHE A 156 -14.53 1.13 12.84
C PHE A 156 -15.82 1.09 13.70
N LYS A 157 -16.01 2.06 14.59
CA LYS A 157 -17.18 2.13 15.47
C LYS A 157 -18.49 2.17 14.69
N TYR A 158 -18.59 3.08 13.70
CA TYR A 158 -19.86 3.33 13.01
C TYR A 158 -20.11 2.35 11.86
N CYS A 159 -19.06 1.97 11.10
CA CYS A 159 -19.23 1.12 9.92
C CYS A 159 -19.18 -0.37 10.24
N PHE A 160 -18.56 -0.75 11.36
CA PHE A 160 -18.45 -2.15 11.76
C PHE A 160 -19.13 -2.44 13.10
N LEU A 161 -18.66 -1.88 14.21
CA LEU A 161 -19.10 -2.27 15.53
C LEU A 161 -20.60 -2.07 15.73
N LYS A 162 -21.15 -0.91 15.37
CA LYS A 162 -22.61 -0.66 15.45
C LYS A 162 -23.42 -1.54 14.51
N ALA A 163 -22.86 -1.90 13.35
CA ALA A 163 -23.53 -2.77 12.41
C ALA A 163 -23.64 -4.23 12.88
N THR A 164 -22.79 -4.67 13.82
CA THR A 164 -22.86 -6.03 14.40
C THR A 164 -24.03 -6.22 15.38
N GLY A 165 -24.66 -5.14 15.86
CA GLY A 165 -25.68 -5.17 16.89
C GLY A 165 -25.16 -5.54 18.28
N LEU A 166 -23.85 -5.62 18.49
CA LEU A 166 -23.25 -5.82 19.81
C LEU A 166 -23.50 -4.61 20.70
N ASP A 167 -23.93 -4.88 21.94
CA ASP A 167 -24.08 -3.85 22.96
C ASP A 167 -22.75 -3.46 23.57
N PHE A 168 -22.48 -2.17 23.70
CA PHE A 168 -21.25 -1.65 24.30
C PHE A 168 -21.47 -0.29 24.95
N HIS A 169 -20.62 0.03 25.93
CA HIS A 169 -20.69 1.29 26.65
C HIS A 169 -19.91 2.38 25.89
N GLU A 170 -20.63 3.35 25.30
CA GLU A 170 -20.08 4.42 24.45
C GLU A 170 -18.91 5.18 25.12
N LEU A 171 -19.07 5.62 26.37
CA LEU A 171 -18.03 6.39 27.07
C LEU A 171 -16.78 5.56 27.40
N LYS A 172 -16.93 4.26 27.69
CA LYS A 172 -15.78 3.36 27.90
C LYS A 172 -15.03 3.11 26.61
N LEU A 173 -15.74 2.95 25.50
CA LEU A 173 -15.12 2.80 24.17
C LEU A 173 -14.34 4.05 23.80
N GLU A 174 -14.94 5.25 24.00
CA GLU A 174 -14.27 6.52 23.73
C GLU A 174 -13.00 6.68 24.59
N ALA A 175 -13.06 6.36 25.88
CA ALA A 175 -11.89 6.37 26.75
C ALA A 175 -10.78 5.41 26.23
N SER A 176 -11.16 4.22 25.74
CA SER A 176 -10.22 3.27 25.13
C SER A 176 -9.61 3.82 23.84
N PHE A 177 -10.38 4.53 23.02
CA PHE A 177 -9.88 5.19 21.83
C PHE A 177 -8.83 6.25 22.16
N GLN A 178 -9.09 7.08 23.19
CA GLN A 178 -8.14 8.11 23.62
C GLN A 178 -6.84 7.51 24.15
N LEU A 179 -6.88 6.38 24.85
CA LEU A 179 -5.69 5.65 25.28
C LEU A 179 -4.91 5.13 24.07
N LEU A 180 -5.57 4.49 23.11
CA LEU A 180 -4.94 3.97 21.90
C LEU A 180 -4.31 5.09 21.05
N VAL A 181 -4.98 6.25 20.92
CA VAL A 181 -4.41 7.44 20.27
C VAL A 181 -3.10 7.85 20.94
N LYS A 182 -3.11 7.94 22.28
CA LYS A 182 -1.91 8.31 23.05
C LYS A 182 -0.78 7.31 22.83
N ASP A 183 -1.08 6.01 22.87
CA ASP A 183 -0.08 4.96 22.68
C ASP A 183 0.52 5.00 21.26
N ILE A 184 -0.32 5.09 20.22
CA ILE A 184 0.15 5.17 18.82
C ILE A 184 1.01 6.42 18.59
N LEU A 185 0.61 7.57 19.12
CA LEU A 185 1.35 8.83 18.93
C LEU A 185 2.61 8.95 19.81
N SER A 186 2.80 8.04 20.76
CA SER A 186 4.04 7.95 21.53
C SER A 186 5.17 7.22 20.77
N LEU A 187 4.83 6.51 19.69
CA LEU A 187 5.80 5.76 18.89
C LEU A 187 6.63 6.71 18.01
N PRO A 188 7.90 6.36 17.72
CA PRO A 188 8.70 7.09 16.73
C PRO A 188 7.99 7.14 15.38
N ALA A 189 7.86 8.33 14.78
CA ALA A 189 7.09 8.56 13.56
C ALA A 189 7.92 9.19 12.43
N ASP A 190 9.23 8.84 12.32
CA ASP A 190 10.14 9.40 11.32
C ASP A 190 10.18 8.59 10.02
N ALA A 191 9.36 7.54 9.91
CA ALA A 191 9.29 6.65 8.77
C ALA A 191 8.16 7.05 7.80
N PHE A 192 8.23 6.51 6.58
CA PHE A 192 7.09 6.52 5.68
C PHE A 192 6.14 5.39 6.08
N MET A 193 5.00 5.73 6.66
CA MET A 193 3.89 4.82 6.93
C MET A 193 3.09 4.63 5.63
N TYR A 194 3.09 3.41 5.11
CA TYR A 194 2.42 3.08 3.85
C TYR A 194 0.90 3.23 3.94
N ARG A 195 0.32 2.90 5.10
CA ARG A 195 -1.08 2.95 5.49
C ARG A 195 -1.97 1.85 4.90
N GLU A 196 -1.96 1.68 3.59
CA GLU A 196 -2.76 0.66 2.89
C GLU A 196 -1.97 -0.62 2.61
N PHE A 197 -1.04 -0.98 3.52
CA PHE A 197 -0.19 -2.14 3.36
C PHE A 197 -0.97 -3.43 3.62
N GLN A 198 -1.36 -4.08 2.53
CA GLN A 198 -2.11 -5.32 2.53
C GLN A 198 -1.77 -6.16 1.29
N ALA A 199 -2.07 -7.47 1.34
CA ALA A 199 -1.70 -8.40 0.26
C ALA A 199 -2.30 -8.05 -1.12
N ARG A 200 -3.41 -7.31 -1.17
CA ARG A 200 -4.02 -6.82 -2.42
C ARG A 200 -3.22 -5.72 -3.08
N ASN A 201 -2.44 -4.99 -2.30
CA ASN A 201 -1.62 -3.86 -2.74
C ASN A 201 -0.15 -4.26 -2.96
N VAL A 202 0.13 -5.57 -3.07
CA VAL A 202 1.42 -6.13 -3.45
C VAL A 202 1.25 -6.92 -4.73
N MET A 203 1.90 -6.47 -5.81
CA MET A 203 1.99 -7.19 -7.08
C MET A 203 3.20 -8.12 -7.06
N LEU A 204 3.13 -9.22 -7.77
CA LEU A 204 4.25 -10.15 -7.96
C LEU A 204 4.68 -10.13 -9.43
N ASP A 205 5.97 -9.91 -9.69
CA ASP A 205 6.51 -10.05 -11.03
C ASP A 205 6.65 -11.53 -11.44
N ALA A 206 7.09 -11.78 -12.67
CA ALA A 206 7.29 -13.13 -13.20
C ALA A 206 8.28 -13.99 -12.39
N ASN A 207 9.11 -13.38 -11.56
CA ASN A 207 10.07 -14.02 -10.67
C ASN A 207 9.58 -14.10 -9.22
N ASN A 208 8.31 -13.75 -8.97
CA ASN A 208 7.71 -13.65 -7.62
C ASN A 208 8.35 -12.58 -6.72
N ASN A 209 8.97 -11.56 -7.29
CA ASN A 209 9.42 -10.41 -6.53
C ASN A 209 8.24 -9.48 -6.23
N PRO A 210 8.08 -9.01 -4.98
CA PRO A 210 7.00 -8.11 -4.63
C PRO A 210 7.26 -6.68 -5.11
N TYR A 211 6.19 -6.05 -5.62
CA TYR A 211 6.10 -4.62 -5.96
C TYR A 211 4.93 -4.00 -5.22
N PHE A 212 5.13 -2.83 -4.68
CA PHE A 212 4.14 -2.14 -3.85
C PHE A 212 3.34 -1.13 -4.66
N ILE A 213 2.01 -1.18 -4.56
CA ILE A 213 1.06 -0.29 -5.25
C ILE A 213 0.10 0.34 -4.24
N ASP A 214 -0.62 1.38 -4.64
CA ASP A 214 -1.66 2.03 -3.79
C ASP A 214 -1.09 2.73 -2.55
N PHE A 215 0.09 3.35 -2.67
CA PHE A 215 0.80 4.02 -1.56
C PHE A 215 0.52 5.53 -1.45
N GLN A 216 -0.38 6.08 -2.25
CA GLN A 216 -0.66 7.52 -2.27
C GLN A 216 -1.29 8.06 -0.97
N GLY A 217 -1.89 7.21 -0.16
CA GLY A 217 -2.38 7.55 1.18
C GLY A 217 -1.29 7.53 2.25
N GLY A 218 -0.07 7.15 1.87
CA GLY A 218 1.07 7.07 2.77
C GLY A 218 1.56 8.43 3.22
N ARG A 219 2.12 8.48 4.41
CA ARG A 219 2.56 9.70 5.10
C ARG A 219 3.59 9.39 6.18
N ARG A 220 4.05 10.38 6.90
CA ARG A 220 4.90 10.18 8.07
C ARG A 220 4.14 9.45 9.18
N GLY A 221 4.73 8.42 9.77
CA GLY A 221 4.09 7.66 10.85
C GLY A 221 4.96 6.51 11.37
N PRO A 222 4.45 5.78 12.37
CA PRO A 222 5.17 4.68 13.00
C PRO A 222 5.22 3.45 12.08
N VAL A 223 6.35 2.78 12.06
CA VAL A 223 6.57 1.57 11.24
C VAL A 223 5.67 0.40 11.65
N GLN A 224 5.25 0.34 12.90
CA GLN A 224 4.40 -0.71 13.46
C GLN A 224 3.02 -0.74 12.81
N TYR A 225 2.50 0.41 12.37
CA TYR A 225 1.18 0.50 11.75
C TYR A 225 1.02 -0.45 10.56
N ASP A 226 1.98 -0.43 9.63
CA ASP A 226 1.90 -1.26 8.42
C ASP A 226 2.05 -2.75 8.74
N VAL A 227 2.91 -3.10 9.71
CA VAL A 227 3.08 -4.48 10.17
C VAL A 227 1.78 -5.00 10.77
N ALA A 228 1.14 -4.22 11.64
CA ALA A 228 -0.16 -4.56 12.22
C ALA A 228 -1.24 -4.69 11.13
N SER A 229 -1.33 -3.71 10.22
CA SER A 229 -2.28 -3.72 9.10
C SER A 229 -2.15 -4.96 8.24
N PHE A 230 -0.93 -5.39 7.93
CA PHE A 230 -0.68 -6.57 7.11
C PHE A 230 -0.98 -7.88 7.84
N LEU A 231 -0.50 -8.03 9.08
CA LEU A 231 -0.53 -9.30 9.79
C LEU A 231 -1.91 -9.61 10.41
N TRP A 232 -2.72 -8.59 10.71
CA TRP A 232 -4.05 -8.76 11.32
C TRP A 232 -5.21 -8.58 10.33
N GLN A 233 -4.94 -8.66 9.02
CA GLN A 233 -6.02 -8.71 8.02
C GLN A 233 -6.94 -9.91 8.29
N ALA A 234 -8.22 -9.65 8.54
CA ALA A 234 -9.21 -10.70 8.80
C ALA A 234 -9.30 -11.70 7.64
N SER A 235 -9.21 -11.21 6.39
CA SER A 235 -9.29 -12.06 5.19
C SER A 235 -8.09 -12.97 4.97
N ALA A 236 -6.94 -12.70 5.61
CA ALA A 236 -5.73 -13.51 5.49
C ALA A 236 -5.71 -14.69 6.44
N ASN A 237 -6.32 -14.54 7.62
CA ASN A 237 -6.38 -15.60 8.64
C ASN A 237 -5.00 -16.20 8.99
N TYR A 238 -3.97 -15.33 9.13
CA TYR A 238 -2.62 -15.77 9.47
C TYR A 238 -2.60 -16.36 10.89
N PRO A 239 -2.13 -17.63 11.08
CA PRO A 239 -1.94 -18.20 12.41
C PRO A 239 -0.89 -17.41 13.21
N ASP A 240 -1.00 -17.40 14.54
CA ASP A 240 -0.07 -16.67 15.41
C ASP A 240 1.40 -17.08 15.18
N VAL A 241 1.68 -18.36 14.99
CA VAL A 241 3.04 -18.84 14.66
C VAL A 241 3.59 -18.18 13.39
N LEU A 242 2.74 -18.01 12.35
CA LEU A 242 3.16 -17.35 11.12
C LEU A 242 3.31 -15.84 11.32
N ARG A 243 2.43 -15.20 12.10
CA ARG A 243 2.59 -13.78 12.46
C ARG A 243 3.91 -13.52 13.16
N GLN A 244 4.26 -14.31 14.17
CA GLN A 244 5.53 -14.19 14.90
C GLN A 244 6.74 -14.40 13.99
N GLU A 245 6.68 -15.40 13.10
CA GLU A 245 7.71 -15.61 12.09
C GLU A 245 7.90 -14.38 11.21
N LEU A 246 6.81 -13.80 10.69
CA LEU A 246 6.85 -12.65 9.79
C LEU A 246 7.29 -11.38 10.51
N ILE A 247 6.94 -11.18 11.79
CA ILE A 247 7.49 -10.11 12.63
C ILE A 247 9.01 -10.28 12.77
N SER A 248 9.48 -11.48 13.04
CA SER A 248 10.92 -11.75 13.16
C SER A 248 11.67 -11.46 11.85
N VAL A 249 11.08 -11.82 10.70
CA VAL A 249 11.63 -11.48 9.38
C VAL A 249 11.69 -9.96 9.20
N TYR A 250 10.61 -9.26 9.51
CA TYR A 250 10.54 -7.82 9.42
C TYR A 250 11.60 -7.13 10.29
N LEU A 251 11.68 -7.48 11.59
CA LEU A 251 12.64 -6.92 12.54
C LEU A 251 14.09 -7.15 12.10
N LYS A 252 14.40 -8.35 11.62
CA LYS A 252 15.72 -8.66 11.05
C LYS A 252 16.12 -7.69 9.95
N HIS A 253 15.19 -7.33 9.06
CA HIS A 253 15.46 -6.43 7.94
C HIS A 253 15.38 -4.95 8.35
N LEU A 254 14.55 -4.60 9.32
CA LEU A 254 14.49 -3.24 9.88
C LEU A 254 15.82 -2.84 10.53
N LYS A 255 16.48 -3.77 11.24
CA LYS A 255 17.80 -3.58 11.85
C LYS A 255 18.93 -3.25 10.86
N LEU A 256 18.71 -3.47 9.56
CA LEU A 256 19.67 -3.04 8.52
C LEU A 256 19.66 -1.52 8.31
N TYR A 257 18.67 -0.83 8.84
CA TYR A 257 18.44 0.61 8.60
C TYR A 257 18.45 1.46 9.85
N VAL A 258 17.95 0.92 10.97
CA VAL A 258 17.78 1.61 12.25
C VAL A 258 18.07 0.67 13.42
N GLU A 259 18.44 1.24 14.57
CA GLU A 259 18.46 0.50 15.84
C GLU A 259 17.03 0.19 16.28
N VAL A 260 16.80 -1.03 16.73
CA VAL A 260 15.46 -1.51 17.11
C VAL A 260 15.50 -2.08 18.53
N ASN A 261 14.67 -1.54 19.40
CA ASN A 261 14.36 -2.17 20.68
C ASN A 261 13.20 -3.15 20.47
N GLU A 262 13.50 -4.46 20.38
CA GLU A 262 12.47 -5.47 20.12
C GLU A 262 11.41 -5.60 21.24
N LYS A 263 11.73 -5.11 22.45
CA LYS A 263 10.76 -5.15 23.58
C LYS A 263 9.69 -4.05 23.46
N GLU A 264 9.98 -3.01 22.69
CA GLU A 264 9.08 -1.88 22.48
C GLU A 264 8.33 -1.99 21.12
N PHE A 265 8.66 -2.98 20.30
CA PHE A 265 8.00 -3.25 19.04
C PHE A 265 6.77 -4.14 19.23
#